data_55f35edfb25ab1f729e92556aeb08523
#
_entry.id   55f35edfb25ab1f729e92556aeb08523
#
_cell.length_a   1.000
_cell.length_b   1.000
_cell.length_c   1.000
_cell.angle_alpha   90.00
_cell.angle_beta   90.00
_cell.angle_gamma   90.00
#
_symmetry.space_group_name_H-M   'P 1'
#
loop_
_entity.id
_entity.type
_entity.pdbx_description
1 polymer ?
#
loop_
_entity_poly.entity_id
_entity_poly.type
_entity_poly.pdbx_seq_one_letter_code
_entity_poly.pdbx_strand_id
1 'polypeptide(L)'
;VLAFGFAYAINRTCIRFKGAFRMVAMMPILVPSLLPGIALVYMFGTQGYLTPLLMGNSIYGPIGIVIGSVFFTFPHAFIIISTALSIADQRQYEAAESLRASSWRTFWTVTIPGARYGLISAGFVTFTLVITDFGLPKVIGGQYNVLAVDIYKQVIGQQNFEMGAVVSVVLLIPALAAFIVDRLVQKKQVSLLSARSVPYEPKANPRFDALCLVWCGVVAFFILGIIAICQLAAVVKFWPYDLTPSLRNFAFQRIDGGGWTAYRNSIQLGLLTAVIGTA
;
A
#
# COMPACT_ATOMS: atom_id res chain seq x y z
N VAL A 1 7.10 -1.84 -8.48
CA VAL A 1 8.10 -2.92 -8.51
C VAL A 1 7.85 -3.93 -7.39
N LEU A 2 7.80 -3.51 -6.10
CA LEU A 2 7.61 -4.42 -4.96
C LEU A 2 6.33 -5.26 -5.08
N ALA A 3 5.18 -4.61 -5.34
CA ALA A 3 3.90 -5.29 -5.50
C ALA A 3 3.87 -6.23 -6.70
N PHE A 4 4.56 -5.88 -7.79
CA PHE A 4 4.68 -6.77 -8.94
C PHE A 4 5.50 -8.02 -8.62
N GLY A 5 6.68 -7.87 -8.02
CA GLY A 5 7.51 -9.01 -7.63
C GLY A 5 6.77 -9.95 -6.67
N PHE A 6 6.02 -9.39 -5.72
CA PHE A 6 5.22 -10.17 -4.79
C PHE A 6 4.05 -10.88 -5.48
N ALA A 7 3.30 -10.18 -6.33
CA ALA A 7 2.20 -10.76 -7.11
C ALA A 7 2.71 -11.83 -8.07
N TYR A 8 3.87 -11.61 -8.70
CA TYR A 8 4.52 -12.60 -9.56
C TYR A 8 4.88 -13.86 -8.78
N ALA A 9 5.52 -13.73 -7.62
CA ALA A 9 5.85 -14.85 -6.74
C ALA A 9 4.61 -15.67 -6.36
N ILE A 10 3.52 -15.02 -5.99
CA ILE A 10 2.28 -15.69 -5.59
C ILE A 10 1.62 -16.43 -6.77
N ASN A 11 1.59 -15.82 -7.97
CA ASN A 11 0.81 -16.36 -9.09
C ASN A 11 1.64 -17.22 -10.06
N ARG A 12 2.98 -17.11 -10.05
CA ARG A 12 3.87 -17.72 -11.06
C ARG A 12 4.85 -18.74 -10.51
N THR A 13 4.84 -19.01 -9.21
CA THR A 13 5.75 -19.95 -8.56
C THR A 13 4.99 -20.93 -7.68
N CYS A 14 5.68 -22.00 -7.23
CA CYS A 14 5.13 -23.02 -6.34
C CYS A 14 5.56 -22.81 -4.87
N ILE A 15 5.70 -21.55 -4.42
CA ILE A 15 6.08 -21.23 -3.04
C ILE A 15 5.05 -21.77 -2.03
N ARG A 16 5.55 -22.13 -0.84
CA ARG A 16 4.71 -22.54 0.28
C ARG A 16 4.03 -21.32 0.92
N PHE A 17 2.92 -21.53 1.63
CA PHE A 17 2.21 -20.52 2.42
C PHE A 17 1.66 -19.32 1.63
N LYS A 18 1.31 -19.49 0.34
CA LYS A 18 0.71 -18.42 -0.49
C LYS A 18 -0.46 -17.71 0.18
N GLY A 19 -1.32 -18.45 0.89
CA GLY A 19 -2.47 -17.89 1.62
C GLY A 19 -2.04 -16.93 2.73
N ALA A 20 -1.04 -17.32 3.54
CA ALA A 20 -0.50 -16.47 4.59
C ALA A 20 0.14 -15.20 4.02
N PHE A 21 0.93 -15.32 2.94
CA PHE A 21 1.50 -14.15 2.28
C PHE A 21 0.44 -13.21 1.70
N ARG A 22 -0.64 -13.75 1.10
CA ARG A 22 -1.76 -12.92 0.65
C ARG A 22 -2.42 -12.18 1.81
N MET A 23 -2.64 -12.85 2.93
CA MET A 23 -3.23 -12.24 4.13
C MET A 23 -2.35 -11.10 4.65
N VAL A 24 -1.04 -11.31 4.78
CA VAL A 24 -0.09 -10.28 5.21
C VAL A 24 -0.07 -9.10 4.22
N ALA A 25 -0.07 -9.38 2.91
CA ALA A 25 -0.09 -8.35 1.88
C ALA A 25 -1.34 -7.45 1.95
N MET A 26 -2.45 -7.97 2.47
CA MET A 26 -3.72 -7.24 2.59
C MET A 26 -3.85 -6.47 3.91
N MET A 27 -3.04 -6.78 4.93
CA MET A 27 -3.13 -6.12 6.24
C MET A 27 -3.07 -4.58 6.17
N PRO A 28 -2.25 -3.94 5.32
CA PRO A 28 -2.19 -2.48 5.27
C PRO A 28 -3.51 -1.79 4.89
N ILE A 29 -4.46 -2.47 4.24
CA ILE A 29 -5.80 -1.92 3.97
C ILE A 29 -6.57 -1.63 5.26
N LEU A 30 -6.36 -2.46 6.29
CA LEU A 30 -7.03 -2.32 7.58
C LEU A 30 -6.42 -1.22 8.45
N VAL A 31 -5.30 -0.67 8.02
CA VAL A 31 -4.49 0.27 8.79
C VAL A 31 -4.76 1.70 8.30
N PRO A 32 -5.08 2.66 9.19
CA PRO A 32 -5.21 4.06 8.79
C PRO A 32 -3.88 4.62 8.27
N SER A 33 -3.94 5.51 7.27
CA SER A 33 -2.74 6.07 6.59
C SER A 33 -1.77 6.81 7.53
N LEU A 34 -2.25 7.26 8.68
CA LEU A 34 -1.40 7.85 9.74
C LEU A 34 -0.43 6.85 10.38
N LEU A 35 -0.82 5.57 10.52
CA LEU A 35 -0.07 4.58 11.28
C LEU A 35 1.33 4.32 10.69
N PRO A 36 1.53 4.10 9.37
CA PRO A 36 2.87 3.92 8.83
C PRO A 36 3.76 5.15 9.05
N GLY A 37 3.20 6.37 9.03
CA GLY A 37 3.93 7.58 9.37
C GLY A 37 4.44 7.56 10.82
N ILE A 38 3.56 7.21 11.76
CA ILE A 38 3.90 7.08 13.18
C ILE A 38 4.97 5.99 13.38
N ALA A 39 4.81 4.82 12.76
CA ALA A 39 5.79 3.73 12.84
C ALA A 39 7.17 4.17 12.34
N LEU A 40 7.22 4.85 11.18
CA LEU A 40 8.48 5.34 10.63
C LEU A 40 9.13 6.39 11.55
N VAL A 41 8.35 7.25 12.21
CA VAL A 41 8.88 8.18 13.22
C VAL A 41 9.44 7.42 14.42
N TYR A 42 8.78 6.37 14.92
CA TYR A 42 9.30 5.54 16.00
C TYR A 42 10.59 4.80 15.61
N MET A 43 10.71 4.35 14.36
CA MET A 43 11.87 3.62 13.87
C MET A 43 13.05 4.54 13.53
N PHE A 44 12.80 5.60 12.78
CA PHE A 44 13.79 6.43 12.07
C PHE A 44 13.74 7.91 12.43
N GLY A 45 12.84 8.34 13.31
CA GLY A 45 12.77 9.73 13.77
C GLY A 45 14.02 10.11 14.58
N THR A 46 14.10 11.34 15.07
CA THR A 46 15.28 11.87 15.79
C THR A 46 15.74 11.03 16.96
N GLN A 47 14.85 10.25 17.57
CA GLN A 47 15.12 9.35 18.69
C GLN A 47 14.82 7.88 18.36
N GLY A 48 14.74 7.55 17.06
CA GLY A 48 14.47 6.18 16.63
C GLY A 48 15.70 5.29 16.71
N TYR A 49 15.50 4.01 17.01
CA TYR A 49 16.62 3.04 17.08
C TYR A 49 17.34 2.82 15.76
N LEU A 50 16.65 3.00 14.64
CA LEU A 50 17.19 2.77 13.30
C LEU A 50 17.66 4.05 12.60
N THR A 51 17.64 5.19 13.28
CA THR A 51 18.11 6.48 12.76
C THR A 51 19.53 6.42 12.18
N PRO A 52 20.50 5.69 12.80
CA PRO A 52 21.85 5.57 12.25
C PRO A 52 21.90 4.94 10.84
N LEU A 53 20.93 4.11 10.48
CA LEU A 53 20.84 3.50 9.14
C LEU A 53 20.56 4.53 8.03
N LEU A 54 20.04 5.70 8.37
CA LEU A 54 19.77 6.78 7.41
C LEU A 54 21.04 7.56 7.00
N MET A 55 22.20 7.21 7.55
CA MET A 55 23.50 7.83 7.21
C MET A 55 23.46 9.39 7.19
N GLY A 56 22.78 9.99 8.17
CA GLY A 56 22.63 11.45 8.29
C GLY A 56 21.46 12.06 7.52
N ASN A 57 20.73 11.29 6.74
CA ASN A 57 19.47 11.75 6.10
C ASN A 57 18.32 11.77 7.12
N SER A 58 17.36 12.66 6.87
CA SER A 58 16.14 12.73 7.67
C SER A 58 15.07 11.83 7.08
N ILE A 59 14.35 11.09 7.94
CA ILE A 59 13.14 10.38 7.53
C ILE A 59 11.98 11.35 7.26
N TYR A 60 12.01 12.54 7.84
CA TYR A 60 11.01 13.56 7.61
C TYR A 60 11.14 14.16 6.20
N GLY A 61 10.02 14.34 5.52
CA GLY A 61 9.98 14.86 4.15
C GLY A 61 9.71 13.77 3.10
N PRO A 62 10.21 13.94 1.87
CA PRO A 62 9.82 13.10 0.73
C PRO A 62 10.20 11.62 0.92
N ILE A 63 11.31 11.32 1.58
CA ILE A 63 11.77 9.93 1.81
C ILE A 63 10.75 9.17 2.66
N GLY A 64 10.35 9.72 3.79
CA GLY A 64 9.37 9.08 4.68
C GLY A 64 7.99 9.01 4.05
N ILE A 65 7.57 10.05 3.33
CA ILE A 65 6.30 10.03 2.58
C ILE A 65 6.30 8.90 1.56
N VAL A 66 7.35 8.74 0.77
CA VAL A 66 7.42 7.66 -0.25
C VAL A 66 7.40 6.28 0.40
N ILE A 67 8.20 6.05 1.45
CA ILE A 67 8.24 4.74 2.13
C ILE A 67 6.88 4.39 2.74
N GLY A 68 6.26 5.32 3.47
CA GLY A 68 4.96 5.10 4.07
C GLY A 68 3.83 4.97 3.04
N SER A 69 3.89 5.72 1.93
CA SER A 69 2.93 5.60 0.82
C SER A 69 3.05 4.25 0.12
N VAL A 70 4.27 3.73 -0.05
CA VAL A 70 4.49 2.37 -0.59
C VAL A 70 3.83 1.32 0.29
N PHE A 71 3.98 1.42 1.62
CA PHE A 71 3.30 0.52 2.56
C PHE A 71 1.77 0.60 2.40
N PHE A 72 1.22 1.80 2.43
CA PHE A 72 -0.23 2.05 2.39
C PHE A 72 -0.87 1.60 1.05
N THR A 73 -0.20 1.86 -0.07
CA THR A 73 -0.73 1.54 -1.41
C THR A 73 -0.38 0.14 -1.89
N PHE A 74 0.53 -0.56 -1.20
CA PHE A 74 1.00 -1.90 -1.57
C PHE A 74 -0.14 -2.90 -1.81
N PRO A 75 -1.14 -3.07 -0.92
CA PRO A 75 -2.21 -4.04 -1.14
C PRO A 75 -3.07 -3.71 -2.36
N HIS A 76 -3.33 -2.44 -2.64
CA HIS A 76 -4.10 -2.02 -3.81
C HIS A 76 -3.38 -2.39 -5.11
N ALA A 77 -2.09 -2.05 -5.20
CA ALA A 77 -1.27 -2.43 -6.34
C ALA A 77 -1.14 -3.97 -6.45
N PHE A 78 -0.96 -4.67 -5.32
CA PHE A 78 -0.88 -6.13 -5.28
C PHE A 78 -2.14 -6.80 -5.84
N ILE A 79 -3.34 -6.37 -5.42
CA ILE A 79 -4.61 -6.94 -5.90
C ILE A 79 -4.73 -6.76 -7.40
N ILE A 80 -4.55 -5.54 -7.91
CA ILE A 80 -4.72 -5.22 -9.33
C ILE A 80 -3.73 -6.03 -10.17
N ILE A 81 -2.47 -6.07 -9.79
CA ILE A 81 -1.42 -6.81 -10.51
C ILE A 81 -1.65 -8.32 -10.40
N SER A 82 -2.01 -8.81 -9.22
CA SER A 82 -2.29 -10.24 -9.01
C SER A 82 -3.47 -10.71 -9.87
N THR A 83 -4.54 -9.91 -9.96
CA THR A 83 -5.67 -10.17 -10.85
C THR A 83 -5.23 -10.18 -12.31
N ALA A 84 -4.44 -9.20 -12.75
CA ALA A 84 -3.93 -9.16 -14.12
C ALA A 84 -3.06 -10.37 -14.47
N LEU A 85 -2.24 -10.83 -13.52
CA LEU A 85 -1.43 -12.03 -13.71
C LEU A 85 -2.27 -13.32 -13.70
N SER A 86 -3.34 -13.41 -12.90
CA SER A 86 -4.15 -14.62 -12.77
C SER A 86 -4.97 -14.94 -14.03
N ILE A 87 -5.31 -13.92 -14.83
CA ILE A 87 -6.10 -14.07 -16.06
C ILE A 87 -5.26 -14.37 -17.32
N ALA A 88 -3.94 -14.48 -17.20
CA ALA A 88 -3.08 -14.79 -18.32
C ALA A 88 -3.30 -16.22 -18.83
N ASP A 89 -3.33 -16.38 -20.15
CA ASP A 89 -3.62 -17.63 -20.83
C ASP A 89 -2.37 -18.53 -20.88
N GLN A 90 -2.48 -19.75 -20.33
CA GLN A 90 -1.45 -20.79 -20.32
C GLN A 90 -0.92 -21.09 -21.73
N ARG A 91 -1.77 -21.06 -22.75
CA ARG A 91 -1.40 -21.37 -24.14
C ARG A 91 -0.30 -20.46 -24.68
N GLN A 92 -0.23 -19.21 -24.24
CA GLN A 92 0.83 -18.29 -24.66
C GLN A 92 2.21 -18.73 -24.11
N TYR A 93 2.22 -19.29 -22.90
CA TYR A 93 3.45 -19.84 -22.29
C TYR A 93 3.88 -21.14 -22.96
N GLU A 94 2.94 -22.00 -23.31
CA GLU A 94 3.20 -23.25 -24.05
C GLU A 94 3.72 -22.97 -25.45
N ALA A 95 3.15 -21.95 -26.15
CA ALA A 95 3.66 -21.51 -27.43
C ALA A 95 5.10 -20.97 -27.33
N ALA A 96 5.41 -20.17 -26.30
CA ALA A 96 6.76 -19.70 -26.07
C ALA A 96 7.75 -20.86 -25.77
N GLU A 97 7.30 -21.84 -25.00
CA GLU A 97 8.09 -23.06 -24.70
C GLU A 97 8.34 -23.90 -25.97
N SER A 98 7.33 -24.06 -26.82
CA SER A 98 7.44 -24.76 -28.10
C SER A 98 8.46 -24.09 -29.06
N LEU A 99 8.56 -22.75 -28.96
CA LEU A 99 9.55 -21.95 -29.68
C LEU A 99 10.92 -21.91 -28.97
N ARG A 100 11.13 -22.72 -27.92
CA ARG A 100 12.36 -22.77 -27.11
C ARG A 100 12.78 -21.40 -26.56
N ALA A 101 11.80 -20.53 -26.23
CA ALA A 101 12.11 -19.25 -25.63
C ALA A 101 12.65 -19.44 -24.19
N SER A 102 13.69 -18.72 -23.83
CA SER A 102 14.21 -18.72 -22.46
C SER A 102 13.19 -18.08 -21.51
N SER A 103 13.27 -18.39 -20.21
CA SER A 103 12.38 -17.81 -19.17
C SER A 103 12.44 -16.27 -19.16
N TRP A 104 13.61 -15.68 -19.41
CA TRP A 104 13.80 -14.23 -19.53
C TRP A 104 13.07 -13.66 -20.75
N ARG A 105 13.16 -14.34 -21.90
CA ARG A 105 12.45 -13.93 -23.12
C ARG A 105 10.92 -14.05 -22.90
N THR A 106 10.44 -15.14 -22.35
CA THR A 106 9.02 -15.37 -22.03
C THR A 106 8.50 -14.30 -21.06
N PHE A 107 9.29 -13.90 -20.06
CA PHE A 107 8.93 -12.83 -19.14
C PHE A 107 8.65 -11.51 -19.87
N TRP A 108 9.55 -11.09 -20.77
CA TRP A 108 9.40 -9.81 -21.48
C TRP A 108 8.42 -9.84 -22.66
N THR A 109 8.23 -11.00 -23.31
CA THR A 109 7.37 -11.11 -24.50
C THR A 109 5.96 -11.61 -24.20
N VAL A 110 5.74 -12.31 -23.08
CA VAL A 110 4.43 -12.87 -22.72
C VAL A 110 3.93 -12.27 -21.39
N THR A 111 4.73 -12.39 -20.32
CA THR A 111 4.25 -12.00 -18.97
C THR A 111 4.01 -10.51 -18.84
N ILE A 112 5.00 -9.67 -19.17
CA ILE A 112 4.87 -8.21 -19.05
C ILE A 112 3.81 -7.65 -20.01
N PRO A 113 3.78 -8.03 -21.31
CA PRO A 113 2.71 -7.56 -22.20
C PRO A 113 1.33 -8.04 -21.80
N GLY A 114 1.19 -9.26 -21.26
CA GLY A 114 -0.08 -9.78 -20.74
C GLY A 114 -0.58 -9.02 -19.50
N ALA A 115 0.33 -8.57 -18.63
CA ALA A 115 0.00 -7.83 -17.42
C ALA A 115 0.00 -6.30 -17.59
N ARG A 116 0.34 -5.76 -18.79
CA ARG A 116 0.60 -4.33 -19.00
C ARG A 116 -0.53 -3.41 -18.54
N TYR A 117 -1.76 -3.76 -18.83
CA TYR A 117 -2.91 -2.94 -18.46
C TYR A 117 -3.13 -2.93 -16.93
N GLY A 118 -2.95 -4.08 -16.27
CA GLY A 118 -2.99 -4.13 -14.82
C GLY A 118 -1.84 -3.36 -14.17
N LEU A 119 -0.64 -3.39 -14.75
CA LEU A 119 0.50 -2.59 -14.27
C LEU A 119 0.25 -1.10 -14.38
N ILE A 120 -0.30 -0.65 -15.51
CA ILE A 120 -0.65 0.76 -15.74
C ILE A 120 -1.76 1.18 -14.78
N SER A 121 -2.83 0.37 -14.64
CA SER A 121 -3.92 0.62 -13.71
C SER A 121 -3.43 0.71 -12.26
N ALA A 122 -2.60 -0.24 -11.82
CA ALA A 122 -2.00 -0.19 -10.49
C ALA A 122 -1.19 1.10 -10.26
N GLY A 123 -0.47 1.58 -11.28
CA GLY A 123 0.25 2.85 -11.23
C GLY A 123 -0.68 4.05 -11.02
N PHE A 124 -1.76 4.16 -11.79
CA PHE A 124 -2.72 5.25 -11.66
C PHE A 124 -3.51 5.22 -10.35
N VAL A 125 -3.93 4.04 -9.90
CA VAL A 125 -4.58 3.88 -8.59
C VAL A 125 -3.64 4.28 -7.46
N THR A 126 -2.38 3.82 -7.49
CA THR A 126 -1.37 4.23 -6.52
C THR A 126 -1.14 5.73 -6.54
N PHE A 127 -1.01 6.34 -7.73
CA PHE A 127 -0.86 7.79 -7.88
C PHE A 127 -2.03 8.54 -7.25
N THR A 128 -3.27 8.14 -7.55
CA THR A 128 -4.48 8.80 -7.02
C THR A 128 -4.55 8.69 -5.50
N LEU A 129 -4.26 7.50 -4.93
CA LEU A 129 -4.24 7.29 -3.49
C LEU A 129 -3.19 8.16 -2.78
N VAL A 130 -1.99 8.29 -3.36
CA VAL A 130 -0.90 9.05 -2.76
C VAL A 130 -1.13 10.56 -2.84
N ILE A 131 -1.61 11.07 -4.00
CA ILE A 131 -1.79 12.52 -4.17
C ILE A 131 -2.92 13.07 -3.28
N THR A 132 -3.91 12.25 -2.96
CA THR A 132 -5.05 12.62 -2.11
C THR A 132 -4.84 12.28 -0.64
N ASP A 133 -3.74 11.57 -0.29
CA ASP A 133 -3.48 11.21 1.10
C ASP A 133 -3.07 12.43 1.93
N PHE A 134 -3.77 12.60 3.03
CA PHE A 134 -3.51 13.64 4.03
C PHE A 134 -2.74 13.09 5.23
N GLY A 135 -3.10 11.87 5.67
CA GLY A 135 -2.71 11.34 6.97
C GLY A 135 -1.20 11.15 7.11
N LEU A 136 -0.60 10.43 6.19
CA LEU A 136 0.83 10.15 6.21
C LEU A 136 1.69 11.42 6.07
N PRO A 137 1.46 12.30 5.06
CA PRO A 137 2.23 13.54 4.93
C PRO A 137 2.08 14.49 6.13
N LYS A 138 0.95 14.49 6.81
CA LYS A 138 0.74 15.29 8.02
C LYS A 138 1.67 14.89 9.15
N VAL A 139 1.96 13.58 9.29
CA VAL A 139 2.81 13.06 10.37
C VAL A 139 4.30 13.17 10.02
N ILE A 140 4.68 12.77 8.80
CA ILE A 140 6.11 12.58 8.46
C ILE A 140 6.62 13.61 7.44
N GLY A 141 5.74 14.45 6.90
CA GLY A 141 6.11 15.42 5.86
C GLY A 141 7.12 16.48 6.29
N GLY A 142 7.17 16.83 7.58
CA GLY A 142 8.06 17.88 8.07
C GLY A 142 7.81 19.21 7.35
N GLN A 143 8.84 19.75 6.71
CA GLN A 143 8.75 21.00 5.92
C GLN A 143 8.34 20.76 4.44
N TYR A 144 8.21 19.50 4.03
CA TYR A 144 7.78 19.17 2.67
C TYR A 144 6.25 19.26 2.55
N ASN A 145 5.79 20.37 1.97
CA ASN A 145 4.35 20.63 1.82
C ASN A 145 3.76 19.82 0.66
N VAL A 146 2.58 19.24 0.90
CA VAL A 146 1.74 18.60 -0.12
C VAL A 146 0.34 19.23 -0.10
N LEU A 147 -0.34 19.27 -1.24
CA LEU A 147 -1.63 19.98 -1.38
C LEU A 147 -2.68 19.51 -0.39
N ALA A 148 -2.76 18.21 -0.09
CA ALA A 148 -3.71 17.69 0.89
C ALA A 148 -3.49 18.26 2.31
N VAL A 149 -2.22 18.47 2.71
CA VAL A 149 -1.88 19.12 3.98
C VAL A 149 -2.16 20.62 3.93
N ASP A 150 -1.95 21.26 2.77
CA ASP A 150 -2.23 22.69 2.61
C ASP A 150 -3.73 22.99 2.70
N ILE A 151 -4.61 22.14 2.16
CA ILE A 151 -6.07 22.24 2.38
C ILE A 151 -6.37 22.30 3.88
N TYR A 152 -5.81 21.37 4.65
CA TYR A 152 -6.01 21.34 6.10
C TYR A 152 -5.50 22.63 6.78
N LYS A 153 -4.31 23.11 6.41
CA LYS A 153 -3.74 24.36 6.97
C LYS A 153 -4.63 25.57 6.68
N GLN A 154 -5.17 25.67 5.45
CA GLN A 154 -6.06 26.77 5.08
C GLN A 154 -7.37 26.71 5.85
N VAL A 155 -8.04 25.55 5.88
CA VAL A 155 -9.37 25.42 6.48
C VAL A 155 -9.30 25.44 8.00
N ILE A 156 -8.47 24.60 8.61
CA ILE A 156 -8.43 24.44 10.08
C ILE A 156 -7.44 25.42 10.72
N GLY A 157 -6.29 25.66 10.09
CA GLY A 157 -5.25 26.54 10.64
C GLY A 157 -5.56 28.02 10.48
N GLN A 158 -6.09 28.43 9.33
CA GLN A 158 -6.33 29.84 8.99
C GLN A 158 -7.81 30.21 8.88
N GLN A 159 -8.72 29.23 9.03
CA GLN A 159 -10.17 29.38 8.84
C GLN A 159 -10.56 30.02 7.48
N ASN A 160 -9.68 29.83 6.48
CA ASN A 160 -9.86 30.33 5.12
C ASN A 160 -10.47 29.25 4.23
N PHE A 161 -11.79 29.12 4.28
CA PHE A 161 -12.54 28.12 3.53
C PHE A 161 -12.48 28.34 2.01
N GLU A 162 -12.43 29.60 1.57
CA GLU A 162 -12.36 29.95 0.15
C GLU A 162 -11.06 29.43 -0.47
N MET A 163 -9.91 29.71 0.16
CA MET A 163 -8.62 29.20 -0.29
C MET A 163 -8.54 27.69 -0.17
N GLY A 164 -9.10 27.10 0.90
CA GLY A 164 -9.22 25.65 1.04
C GLY A 164 -9.98 25.01 -0.12
N ALA A 165 -11.07 25.63 -0.57
CA ALA A 165 -11.83 25.17 -1.74
C ALA A 165 -11.00 25.26 -3.03
N VAL A 166 -10.27 26.36 -3.26
CA VAL A 166 -9.40 26.53 -4.43
C VAL A 166 -8.34 25.44 -4.48
N VAL A 167 -7.62 25.21 -3.38
CA VAL A 167 -6.57 24.16 -3.33
C VAL A 167 -7.17 22.76 -3.53
N SER A 168 -8.39 22.53 -3.03
CA SER A 168 -9.10 21.26 -3.25
C SER A 168 -9.42 21.02 -4.73
N VAL A 169 -9.86 22.05 -5.46
CA VAL A 169 -10.12 21.97 -6.90
C VAL A 169 -8.82 21.70 -7.67
N VAL A 170 -7.72 22.39 -7.30
CA VAL A 170 -6.40 22.15 -7.91
C VAL A 170 -5.93 20.71 -7.68
N LEU A 171 -6.14 20.15 -6.49
CA LEU A 171 -5.82 18.74 -6.17
C LEU A 171 -6.67 17.75 -6.98
N LEU A 172 -7.92 18.09 -7.26
CA LEU A 172 -8.84 17.25 -8.01
C LEU A 172 -8.43 17.06 -9.48
N ILE A 173 -7.78 18.05 -10.10
CA ILE A 173 -7.40 17.99 -11.52
C ILE A 173 -6.51 16.77 -11.85
N PRO A 174 -5.34 16.59 -11.21
CA PRO A 174 -4.49 15.43 -11.51
C PRO A 174 -5.14 14.10 -11.09
N ALA A 175 -5.95 14.07 -10.03
CA ALA A 175 -6.67 12.88 -9.60
C ALA A 175 -7.73 12.47 -10.65
N LEU A 176 -8.49 13.43 -11.18
CA LEU A 176 -9.46 13.18 -12.24
C LEU A 176 -8.79 12.73 -13.55
N ALA A 177 -7.68 13.35 -13.93
CA ALA A 177 -6.90 12.94 -15.09
C ALA A 177 -6.43 11.47 -14.96
N ALA A 178 -5.86 11.11 -13.81
CA ALA A 178 -5.43 9.75 -13.52
C ALA A 178 -6.61 8.75 -13.59
N PHE A 179 -7.76 9.10 -13.01
CA PHE A 179 -8.98 8.29 -13.06
C PHE A 179 -9.47 8.06 -14.50
N ILE A 180 -9.51 9.11 -15.33
CA ILE A 180 -9.93 8.99 -16.74
C ILE A 180 -9.00 8.04 -17.50
N VAL A 181 -7.68 8.19 -17.33
CA VAL A 181 -6.70 7.32 -18.00
C VAL A 181 -6.85 5.87 -17.51
N ASP A 182 -7.00 5.65 -16.21
CA ASP A 182 -7.23 4.31 -15.64
C ASP A 182 -8.47 3.66 -16.23
N ARG A 183 -9.59 4.37 -16.36
CA ARG A 183 -10.83 3.87 -16.98
C ARG A 183 -10.64 3.48 -18.44
N LEU A 184 -9.89 4.26 -19.22
CA LEU A 184 -9.57 3.95 -20.61
C LEU A 184 -8.71 2.69 -20.73
N VAL A 185 -7.76 2.51 -19.81
CA VAL A 185 -6.88 1.33 -19.74
C VAL A 185 -7.65 0.08 -19.35
N GLN A 186 -8.51 0.15 -18.33
CA GLN A 186 -9.34 -0.98 -17.88
C GLN A 186 -10.27 -1.51 -18.97
N LYS A 187 -10.90 -0.62 -19.78
CA LYS A 187 -11.74 -1.04 -20.92
C LYS A 187 -10.98 -1.93 -21.90
N LYS A 188 -9.70 -1.63 -22.18
CA LYS A 188 -8.85 -2.44 -23.05
C LYS A 188 -8.46 -3.78 -22.43
N GLN A 189 -8.32 -3.87 -21.10
CA GLN A 189 -8.03 -5.11 -20.40
C GLN A 189 -9.20 -6.10 -20.50
N VAL A 190 -10.41 -5.65 -20.26
CA VAL A 190 -11.63 -6.50 -20.33
C VAL A 190 -11.83 -7.08 -21.73
N SER A 191 -11.54 -6.32 -22.78
CA SER A 191 -11.68 -6.77 -24.16
C SER A 191 -10.71 -7.90 -24.56
N LEU A 192 -9.64 -8.11 -23.80
CA LEU A 192 -8.66 -9.19 -24.04
C LEU A 192 -9.02 -10.49 -23.33
N LEU A 193 -10.02 -10.47 -22.45
CA LEU A 193 -10.50 -11.67 -21.77
C LEU A 193 -11.28 -12.54 -22.74
N SER A 194 -10.65 -13.59 -23.23
CA SER A 194 -11.32 -14.63 -24.02
C SER A 194 -12.06 -15.58 -23.08
N ALA A 195 -13.32 -15.90 -23.41
CA ALA A 195 -14.11 -16.92 -22.70
C ALA A 195 -13.48 -18.33 -22.70
N ARG A 196 -12.41 -18.53 -23.48
CA ARG A 196 -11.67 -19.79 -23.63
C ARG A 196 -10.26 -19.75 -23.06
N SER A 197 -9.89 -18.75 -22.22
CA SER A 197 -8.55 -18.71 -21.60
C SER A 197 -8.39 -19.87 -20.59
N VAL A 198 -7.24 -20.54 -20.64
CA VAL A 198 -6.87 -21.58 -19.68
C VAL A 198 -6.01 -20.92 -18.59
N PRO A 199 -6.35 -21.06 -17.30
CA PRO A 199 -5.57 -20.50 -16.22
C PRO A 199 -4.11 -21.02 -16.25
N TYR A 200 -3.16 -20.13 -15.95
CA TYR A 200 -1.76 -20.48 -15.89
C TYR A 200 -1.48 -21.41 -14.69
N GLU A 201 -0.81 -22.54 -14.96
CA GLU A 201 -0.32 -23.46 -13.94
C GLU A 201 1.19 -23.30 -13.77
N PRO A 202 1.67 -22.90 -12.57
CA PRO A 202 3.10 -22.72 -12.34
C PRO A 202 3.84 -24.06 -12.30
N LYS A 203 4.97 -24.13 -13.03
CA LYS A 203 5.89 -25.28 -12.97
C LYS A 203 6.86 -25.11 -11.80
N ALA A 204 7.08 -26.16 -11.01
CA ALA A 204 7.97 -26.15 -9.86
C ALA A 204 9.43 -25.94 -10.29
N ASN A 205 10.08 -24.93 -9.72
CA ASN A 205 11.52 -24.66 -9.87
C ASN A 205 12.10 -24.36 -8.48
N PRO A 206 12.70 -25.33 -7.79
CA PRO A 206 13.08 -25.19 -6.38
C PRO A 206 13.98 -23.99 -6.10
N ARG A 207 14.91 -23.65 -7.00
CA ARG A 207 15.83 -22.51 -6.81
C ARG A 207 15.11 -21.18 -6.95
N PHE A 208 14.27 -21.06 -7.96
CA PHE A 208 13.50 -19.85 -8.20
C PHE A 208 12.39 -19.67 -7.16
N ASP A 209 11.72 -20.75 -6.77
CA ASP A 209 10.70 -20.76 -5.72
C ASP A 209 11.30 -20.34 -4.38
N ALA A 210 12.52 -20.81 -4.04
CA ALA A 210 13.22 -20.37 -2.83
C ALA A 210 13.54 -18.88 -2.84
N LEU A 211 14.03 -18.33 -3.97
CA LEU A 211 14.28 -16.90 -4.12
C LEU A 211 13.00 -16.08 -3.93
N CYS A 212 11.89 -16.51 -4.55
CA CYS A 212 10.58 -15.87 -4.43
C CYS A 212 10.03 -15.97 -3.02
N LEU A 213 10.27 -17.09 -2.31
CA LEU A 213 9.90 -17.26 -0.91
C LEU A 213 10.63 -16.27 -0.01
N VAL A 214 11.95 -16.12 -0.19
CA VAL A 214 12.77 -15.12 0.53
C VAL A 214 12.27 -13.70 0.24
N TRP A 215 12.03 -13.37 -1.03
CA TRP A 215 11.47 -12.08 -1.41
C TRP A 215 10.13 -11.78 -0.72
N CYS A 216 9.18 -12.71 -0.78
CA CYS A 216 7.90 -12.57 -0.09
C CYS A 216 8.07 -12.47 1.42
N GLY A 217 9.02 -13.22 1.99
CA GLY A 217 9.36 -13.15 3.41
C GLY A 217 9.90 -11.78 3.83
N VAL A 218 10.80 -11.20 3.05
CA VAL A 218 11.34 -9.86 3.30
C VAL A 218 10.23 -8.81 3.24
N VAL A 219 9.39 -8.82 2.21
CA VAL A 219 8.27 -7.87 2.10
C VAL A 219 7.28 -8.04 3.25
N ALA A 220 6.92 -9.29 3.59
CA ALA A 220 6.04 -9.58 4.71
C ALA A 220 6.63 -9.14 6.04
N PHE A 221 7.94 -9.32 6.25
CA PHE A 221 8.65 -8.84 7.44
C PHE A 221 8.57 -7.33 7.58
N PHE A 222 8.74 -6.56 6.51
CA PHE A 222 8.60 -5.10 6.55
C PHE A 222 7.16 -4.67 6.85
N ILE A 223 6.16 -5.31 6.24
CA ILE A 223 4.74 -5.02 6.50
C ILE A 223 4.42 -5.27 7.98
N LEU A 224 4.75 -6.46 8.48
CA LEU A 224 4.49 -6.83 9.87
C LEU A 224 5.33 -6.00 10.83
N GLY A 225 6.56 -5.64 10.48
CA GLY A 225 7.44 -4.80 11.29
C GLY A 225 6.85 -3.41 11.52
N ILE A 226 6.33 -2.75 10.47
CA ILE A 226 5.68 -1.44 10.59
C ILE A 226 4.45 -1.53 11.53
N ILE A 227 3.64 -2.56 11.38
CA ILE A 227 2.48 -2.77 12.24
C ILE A 227 2.92 -3.09 13.68
N ALA A 228 3.90 -3.97 13.85
CA ALA A 228 4.38 -4.42 15.16
C ALA A 228 5.01 -3.28 15.97
N ILE A 229 5.74 -2.37 15.35
CA ILE A 229 6.32 -1.21 16.04
C ILE A 229 5.23 -0.34 16.67
N CYS A 230 4.14 -0.06 15.98
CA CYS A 230 3.04 0.68 16.55
C CYS A 230 2.36 -0.07 17.72
N GLN A 231 2.21 -1.41 17.58
CA GLN A 231 1.67 -2.24 18.64
C GLN A 231 2.58 -2.23 19.89
N LEU A 232 3.88 -2.38 19.68
CA LEU A 232 4.88 -2.30 20.75
C LEU A 232 4.87 -0.93 21.43
N ALA A 233 4.88 0.15 20.65
CA ALA A 233 4.82 1.51 21.20
C ALA A 233 3.55 1.76 22.03
N ALA A 234 2.42 1.14 21.67
CA ALA A 234 1.17 1.24 22.41
C ALA A 234 1.22 0.56 23.79
N VAL A 235 1.99 -0.54 23.93
CA VAL A 235 2.03 -1.35 25.17
C VAL A 235 3.26 -1.09 26.04
N VAL A 236 4.13 -0.13 25.69
CA VAL A 236 5.26 0.29 26.53
C VAL A 236 4.98 1.63 27.19
N LYS A 237 5.63 1.92 28.32
CA LYS A 237 5.39 3.15 29.07
C LYS A 237 5.83 4.40 28.32
N PHE A 238 7.05 4.38 27.76
CA PHE A 238 7.61 5.55 27.08
C PHE A 238 8.66 5.14 26.04
N TRP A 239 8.30 5.15 24.78
CA TRP A 239 9.19 4.85 23.66
C TRP A 239 10.18 6.00 23.43
N PRO A 240 11.49 5.75 23.19
CA PRO A 240 12.21 4.46 23.25
C PRO A 240 12.87 4.18 24.60
N TYR A 241 12.65 5.01 25.62
CA TYR A 241 13.47 5.05 26.85
C TYR A 241 13.02 4.06 27.93
N ASP A 242 11.71 3.80 28.07
CA ASP A 242 11.16 2.86 29.05
C ASP A 242 10.26 1.84 28.35
N LEU A 243 10.84 0.69 28.01
CA LEU A 243 10.16 -0.40 27.32
C LEU A 243 9.38 -1.32 28.28
N THR A 244 9.23 -0.98 29.56
CA THR A 244 8.43 -1.80 30.47
C THR A 244 6.98 -1.88 30.00
N PRO A 245 6.40 -3.10 29.90
CA PRO A 245 5.01 -3.28 29.49
C PRO A 245 4.05 -2.49 30.37
N SER A 246 3.13 -1.75 29.75
CA SER A 246 2.14 -0.94 30.46
C SER A 246 0.91 -0.73 29.60
N LEU A 247 -0.27 -0.82 30.22
CA LEU A 247 -1.55 -0.47 29.58
C LEU A 247 -1.95 1.00 29.82
N ARG A 248 -1.05 1.82 30.36
CA ARG A 248 -1.30 3.24 30.66
C ARG A 248 -1.78 4.02 29.42
N ASN A 249 -1.19 3.73 28.27
CA ASN A 249 -1.53 4.41 27.02
C ASN A 249 -2.98 4.13 26.55
N PHE A 250 -3.59 3.04 26.99
CA PHE A 250 -5.00 2.72 26.72
C PHE A 250 -5.99 3.51 27.57
N ALA A 251 -5.49 4.25 28.58
CA ALA A 251 -6.31 5.16 29.38
C ALA A 251 -6.48 6.53 28.69
N PHE A 252 -6.69 6.52 27.37
CA PHE A 252 -6.77 7.73 26.52
C PHE A 252 -8.04 8.59 26.76
N GLN A 253 -8.96 8.13 27.61
CA GLN A 253 -10.06 8.96 28.12
C GLN A 253 -9.58 10.20 28.89
N ARG A 254 -8.34 10.19 29.40
CA ARG A 254 -7.74 11.30 30.15
C ARG A 254 -7.15 12.39 29.26
N ILE A 255 -7.12 12.16 27.94
CA ILE A 255 -6.62 13.08 26.93
C ILE A 255 -7.82 13.65 26.20
N ASP A 256 -7.82 14.96 25.92
CA ASP A 256 -8.85 15.61 25.11
C ASP A 256 -9.03 14.89 23.77
N GLY A 257 -10.27 14.47 23.46
CA GLY A 257 -10.55 13.76 22.21
C GLY A 257 -11.62 12.68 22.29
N GLY A 258 -12.36 12.60 23.40
CA GLY A 258 -13.55 11.75 23.53
C GLY A 258 -13.31 10.29 23.89
N GLY A 259 -12.08 9.80 23.91
CA GLY A 259 -11.71 8.47 24.41
C GLY A 259 -12.58 7.33 23.84
N TRP A 260 -13.11 6.47 24.70
CA TRP A 260 -13.98 5.36 24.31
C TRP A 260 -15.32 5.78 23.68
N THR A 261 -15.77 7.01 23.92
CA THR A 261 -16.95 7.58 23.26
C THR A 261 -16.67 7.79 21.77
N ALA A 262 -15.47 8.30 21.39
CA ALA A 262 -15.07 8.44 20.00
C ALA A 262 -15.01 7.07 19.30
N TYR A 263 -14.48 6.03 19.98
CA TYR A 263 -14.47 4.67 19.47
C TYR A 263 -15.86 4.14 19.16
N ARG A 264 -16.80 4.27 20.11
CA ARG A 264 -18.20 3.88 19.94
C ARG A 264 -18.86 4.62 18.78
N ASN A 265 -18.66 5.94 18.68
CA ASN A 265 -19.20 6.77 17.60
C ASN A 265 -18.67 6.32 16.24
N SER A 266 -17.37 6.00 16.15
CA SER A 266 -16.76 5.51 14.90
C SER A 266 -17.37 4.18 14.45
N ILE A 267 -17.60 3.24 15.37
CA ILE A 267 -18.27 1.97 15.06
C ILE A 267 -19.71 2.21 14.60
N GLN A 268 -20.46 3.05 15.31
CA GLN A 268 -21.84 3.36 14.94
C GLN A 268 -21.93 3.98 13.54
N LEU A 269 -21.08 4.97 13.26
CA LEU A 269 -21.02 5.60 11.95
C LEU A 269 -20.63 4.58 10.86
N GLY A 270 -19.62 3.74 11.10
CA GLY A 270 -19.20 2.71 10.17
C GLY A 270 -20.32 1.72 9.82
N LEU A 271 -21.05 1.24 10.85
CA LEU A 271 -22.18 0.33 10.66
C LEU A 271 -23.35 0.99 9.90
N LEU A 272 -23.73 2.21 10.31
CA LEU A 272 -24.80 2.94 9.63
C LEU A 272 -24.46 3.21 8.17
N THR A 273 -23.24 3.67 7.91
CA THR A 273 -22.79 3.94 6.53
C THR A 273 -22.72 2.66 5.70
N ALA A 274 -22.29 1.55 6.29
CA ALA A 274 -22.26 0.27 5.57
C ALA A 274 -23.67 -0.18 5.17
N VAL A 275 -24.65 -0.08 6.07
CA VAL A 275 -26.04 -0.48 5.78
C VAL A 275 -26.68 0.46 4.76
N ILE A 276 -26.61 1.78 4.98
CA ILE A 276 -27.26 2.77 4.11
C ILE A 276 -26.57 2.87 2.73
N GLY A 277 -25.26 2.74 2.70
CA GLY A 277 -24.47 2.88 1.46
C GLY A 277 -24.46 1.63 0.58
N THR A 278 -24.89 0.46 1.09
CA THR A 278 -24.98 -0.79 0.33
C THR A 278 -26.40 -1.20 -0.03
N ALA A 279 -27.42 -0.55 0.54
CA ALA A 279 -28.83 -0.73 0.20
C ALA A 279 -29.21 0.13 -1.02
#